data_f2c02f4d5ad3c8d28d2dc9a6314c3f6b
#
_entry.id   f2c02f4d5ad3c8d28d2dc9a6314c3f6b
#
_cell.length_a   1.000
_cell.length_b   1.000
_cell.length_c   1.000
_cell.angle_alpha   90.00
_cell.angle_beta   90.00
_cell.angle_gamma   90.00
#
_symmetry.space_group_name_H-M   'P 1'
#
loop_
_entity.id
_entity.type
_entity.pdbx_description
1 polymer ?
#
loop_
_entity_poly.entity_id
_entity_poly.type
_entity_poly.pdbx_seq_one_letter_code
_entity_poly.pdbx_strand_id
1 'polypeptide(L)'
;MPWANHNIVTPPMLSQRSTPFLIRAAPLTFALLWSSGFIVAKYAAPDADPFTFLSVRCGSTIVVLLLIIVASRAPWPASAHEASHSIVAGMLLHGGYLGGVWCAVAQGLPAGIAGLITAGQPLLTAILAAPLLGERLSRRQWAGITSGLVGIVLVLAPRLTGVDMTALGAVALPMIVNFAATISVTLGTFYQKRFVPRTDLRTGTCLQFVGGLAVVAPLALLTESLRFDLTASLLAALAWSVLVISLAAIALLLLMLRRGEVSRVAALIYLVPPLTALEAFILFGESLSALQVVGMAVTALGVWLATHRG
;
A
#
# COMPACT_ATOMS: atom_id res chain seq x y z
N MET A 1 -7.78 -30.99 27.67
CA MET A 1 -6.60 -30.34 27.16
C MET A 1 -5.81 -31.33 26.27
N PRO A 2 -5.94 -31.30 24.95
CA PRO A 2 -5.08 -32.08 24.07
C PRO A 2 -4.68 -31.25 22.81
N TRP A 3 -3.70 -30.33 22.96
CA TRP A 3 -3.12 -29.67 21.79
C TRP A 3 -1.64 -29.25 21.99
N ALA A 4 -0.94 -30.02 22.83
CA ALA A 4 0.50 -29.92 22.99
C ALA A 4 1.15 -31.16 22.39
N ASN A 5 1.43 -31.20 21.08
CA ASN A 5 2.49 -31.95 20.42
C ASN A 5 2.37 -31.79 18.89
N HIS A 6 2.72 -30.61 18.36
CA HIS A 6 3.18 -30.54 16.99
C HIS A 6 4.70 -30.34 17.04
N ASN A 7 5.43 -31.41 16.76
CA ASN A 7 6.84 -31.37 16.44
C ASN A 7 7.07 -30.28 15.38
N ILE A 8 7.62 -29.18 15.82
CA ILE A 8 8.15 -28.15 14.93
C ILE A 8 9.38 -28.79 14.30
N VAL A 9 9.19 -29.36 13.12
CA VAL A 9 10.31 -29.71 12.24
C VAL A 9 10.94 -28.37 11.86
N THR A 10 12.03 -28.03 12.54
CA THR A 10 12.88 -26.91 12.13
C THR A 10 13.41 -27.26 10.72
N PRO A 11 13.09 -26.44 9.70
CA PRO A 11 13.70 -26.65 8.39
C PRO A 11 15.22 -26.51 8.54
N PRO A 12 16.03 -27.34 7.81
CA PRO A 12 17.47 -27.27 7.87
C PRO A 12 17.91 -25.84 7.58
N MET A 13 18.84 -25.32 8.39
CA MET A 13 19.51 -24.03 8.15
C MET A 13 20.14 -24.10 6.75
N LEU A 14 19.44 -23.52 5.78
CA LEU A 14 19.99 -23.32 4.45
C LEU A 14 21.23 -22.44 4.63
N SER A 15 22.37 -22.98 4.27
CA SER A 15 23.67 -22.32 4.23
C SER A 15 23.50 -20.88 3.73
N GLN A 16 24.24 -19.93 4.28
CA GLN A 16 24.33 -18.54 3.85
C GLN A 16 24.83 -18.45 2.38
N ARG A 17 24.01 -18.92 1.44
CA ARG A 17 24.20 -18.57 0.04
C ARG A 17 23.92 -17.08 -0.07
N SER A 18 24.89 -16.34 -0.57
CA SER A 18 24.81 -14.92 -0.90
C SER A 18 23.41 -14.59 -1.44
N THR A 19 22.63 -13.86 -0.63
CA THR A 19 21.28 -13.43 -1.03
C THR A 19 21.43 -12.66 -2.33
N PRO A 20 20.78 -13.05 -3.44
CA PRO A 20 20.93 -12.36 -4.71
C PRO A 20 20.68 -10.86 -4.53
N PHE A 21 21.46 -10.01 -5.19
CA PHE A 21 21.35 -8.54 -5.13
C PHE A 21 19.90 -8.07 -5.25
N LEU A 22 19.12 -8.70 -6.13
CA LEU A 22 17.69 -8.45 -6.32
C LEU A 22 16.85 -8.55 -5.03
N ILE A 23 17.19 -9.48 -4.13
CA ILE A 23 16.45 -9.65 -2.86
C ILE A 23 16.81 -8.54 -1.87
N ARG A 24 18.05 -8.06 -1.89
CA ARG A 24 18.47 -6.93 -1.03
C ARG A 24 17.88 -5.60 -1.49
N ALA A 25 17.72 -5.43 -2.79
CA ALA A 25 17.13 -4.24 -3.39
C ALA A 25 15.59 -4.19 -3.30
N ALA A 26 14.92 -5.35 -3.12
CA ALA A 26 13.47 -5.45 -3.14
C ALA A 26 12.73 -4.44 -2.25
N PRO A 27 13.16 -4.14 -1.01
CA PRO A 27 12.47 -3.16 -0.16
C PRO A 27 12.49 -1.75 -0.73
N LEU A 28 13.64 -1.29 -1.20
CA LEU A 28 13.78 0.05 -1.78
C LEU A 28 13.06 0.13 -3.13
N THR A 29 13.21 -0.90 -3.97
CA THR A 29 12.48 -0.99 -5.24
C THR A 29 10.97 -0.95 -5.01
N PHE A 30 10.46 -1.70 -4.05
CA PHE A 30 9.05 -1.65 -3.68
C PHE A 30 8.61 -0.24 -3.28
N ALA A 31 9.37 0.43 -2.40
CA ALA A 31 9.01 1.77 -1.94
C ALA A 31 9.00 2.79 -3.08
N LEU A 32 9.98 2.74 -4.01
CA LEU A 32 10.03 3.57 -5.21
C LEU A 32 8.86 3.33 -6.16
N LEU A 33 8.55 2.05 -6.44
CA LEU A 33 7.43 1.74 -7.33
C LEU A 33 6.09 2.11 -6.68
N TRP A 34 5.96 1.93 -5.37
CA TRP A 34 4.75 2.24 -4.64
C TRP A 34 4.50 3.75 -4.54
N SER A 35 5.55 4.55 -4.31
CA SER A 35 5.45 6.02 -4.24
C SER A 35 4.98 6.63 -5.55
N SER A 36 5.36 6.04 -6.69
CA SER A 36 4.92 6.49 -8.01
C SER A 36 3.39 6.41 -8.21
N GLY A 37 2.66 5.71 -7.33
CA GLY A 37 1.20 5.67 -7.34
C GLY A 37 0.56 7.06 -7.15
N PHE A 38 1.16 7.94 -6.38
CA PHE A 38 0.71 9.32 -6.21
C PHE A 38 0.96 10.17 -7.47
N ILE A 39 2.05 9.88 -8.18
CA ILE A 39 2.36 10.51 -9.47
C ILE A 39 1.32 10.10 -10.52
N VAL A 40 0.97 8.82 -10.58
CA VAL A 40 -0.10 8.30 -11.45
C VAL A 40 -1.43 8.99 -11.14
N ALA A 41 -1.79 9.13 -9.86
CA ALA A 41 -3.03 9.79 -9.48
C ALA A 41 -3.08 11.24 -9.97
N LYS A 42 -1.95 11.97 -9.90
CA LYS A 42 -1.84 13.35 -10.42
C LYS A 42 -2.03 13.42 -11.94
N TYR A 43 -1.50 12.44 -12.68
CA TYR A 43 -1.68 12.36 -14.14
C TYR A 43 -3.08 11.93 -14.55
N ALA A 44 -3.76 11.08 -13.76
CA ALA A 44 -5.07 10.56 -14.08
C ALA A 44 -6.22 11.50 -13.69
N ALA A 45 -6.05 12.29 -12.63
CA ALA A 45 -7.11 13.11 -12.05
C ALA A 45 -7.78 14.11 -13.03
N PRO A 46 -7.07 14.76 -13.99
CA PRO A 46 -7.73 15.64 -14.95
C PRO A 46 -8.68 14.93 -15.91
N ASP A 47 -8.41 13.64 -16.21
CA ASP A 47 -9.02 12.93 -17.33
C ASP A 47 -9.97 11.79 -16.89
N ALA A 48 -10.02 11.44 -15.59
CA ALA A 48 -10.86 10.35 -15.13
C ALA A 48 -11.40 10.57 -13.71
N ASP A 49 -12.62 10.10 -13.48
CA ASP A 49 -13.18 10.02 -12.14
C ASP A 49 -12.47 8.94 -11.31
N PRO A 50 -12.27 9.15 -9.99
CA PRO A 50 -11.44 8.29 -9.15
C PRO A 50 -11.81 6.81 -9.13
N PHE A 51 -13.06 6.49 -8.83
CA PHE A 51 -13.52 5.09 -8.79
C PHE A 51 -13.59 4.46 -10.17
N THR A 52 -13.91 5.27 -11.21
CA THR A 52 -13.88 4.84 -12.61
C THR A 52 -12.46 4.44 -13.00
N PHE A 53 -11.46 5.29 -12.71
CA PHE A 53 -10.05 4.93 -12.96
C PHE A 53 -9.64 3.66 -12.20
N LEU A 54 -9.97 3.55 -10.90
CA LEU A 54 -9.66 2.36 -10.10
C LEU A 54 -10.35 1.11 -10.64
N SER A 55 -11.59 1.22 -11.14
CA SER A 55 -12.33 0.10 -11.75
C SER A 55 -11.67 -0.38 -13.03
N VAL A 56 -11.31 0.53 -13.93
CA VAL A 56 -10.58 0.21 -15.17
C VAL A 56 -9.21 -0.39 -14.85
N ARG A 57 -8.49 0.17 -13.89
CA ARG A 57 -7.21 -0.37 -13.41
C ARG A 57 -7.36 -1.79 -12.88
N CYS A 58 -8.34 -2.06 -12.00
CA CYS A 58 -8.60 -3.39 -11.46
C CYS A 58 -8.97 -4.38 -12.59
N GLY A 59 -9.89 -4.01 -13.47
CA GLY A 59 -10.29 -4.83 -14.60
C GLY A 59 -9.11 -5.17 -15.53
N SER A 60 -8.33 -4.15 -15.91
CA SER A 60 -7.14 -4.34 -16.75
C SER A 60 -6.09 -5.23 -16.07
N THR A 61 -5.87 -5.07 -14.76
CA THR A 61 -4.96 -5.92 -14.00
C THR A 61 -5.44 -7.36 -13.96
N ILE A 62 -6.75 -7.59 -13.76
CA ILE A 62 -7.35 -8.93 -13.80
C ILE A 62 -7.10 -9.58 -15.17
N VAL A 63 -7.34 -8.87 -16.27
CA VAL A 63 -7.11 -9.38 -17.63
C VAL A 63 -5.65 -9.79 -17.83
N VAL A 64 -4.70 -8.92 -17.46
CA VAL A 64 -3.26 -9.21 -17.60
C VAL A 64 -2.87 -10.41 -16.72
N LEU A 65 -3.35 -10.47 -15.47
CA LEU A 65 -3.08 -11.61 -14.58
C LEU A 65 -3.68 -12.90 -15.11
N LEU A 66 -4.88 -12.89 -15.67
CA LEU A 66 -5.48 -14.08 -16.29
C LEU A 66 -4.63 -14.59 -17.46
N LEU A 67 -4.10 -13.71 -18.31
CA LEU A 67 -3.19 -14.10 -19.40
C LEU A 67 -1.92 -14.75 -18.84
N ILE A 68 -1.33 -14.16 -17.77
CA ILE A 68 -0.15 -14.72 -17.09
C ILE A 68 -0.48 -16.08 -16.45
N ILE A 69 -1.63 -16.23 -15.80
CA ILE A 69 -2.08 -17.46 -15.15
C ILE A 69 -2.24 -18.58 -16.19
N VAL A 70 -2.92 -18.29 -17.32
CA VAL A 70 -3.11 -19.26 -18.40
C VAL A 70 -1.77 -19.65 -19.01
N ALA A 71 -0.92 -18.67 -19.38
CA ALA A 71 0.38 -18.93 -20.01
C ALA A 71 1.33 -19.72 -19.10
N SER A 72 1.28 -19.47 -17.79
CA SER A 72 2.15 -20.10 -16.79
C SER A 72 1.54 -21.32 -16.11
N ARG A 73 0.29 -21.68 -16.48
CA ARG A 73 -0.48 -22.76 -15.84
C ARG A 73 -0.46 -22.66 -14.31
N ALA A 74 -0.64 -21.44 -13.78
CA ALA A 74 -0.60 -21.21 -12.35
C ALA A 74 -1.74 -21.94 -11.64
N PRO A 75 -1.49 -22.59 -10.49
CA PRO A 75 -2.52 -23.30 -9.75
C PRO A 75 -3.53 -22.31 -9.14
N TRP A 76 -4.80 -22.60 -9.28
CA TRP A 76 -5.85 -21.91 -8.56
C TRP A 76 -5.95 -22.40 -7.12
N PRO A 77 -6.55 -21.62 -6.20
CA PRO A 77 -6.83 -22.07 -4.84
C PRO A 77 -7.57 -23.42 -4.85
N ALA A 78 -7.21 -24.30 -3.92
CA ALA A 78 -7.76 -25.66 -3.85
C ALA A 78 -9.26 -25.70 -3.48
N SER A 79 -9.78 -24.62 -2.89
CA SER A 79 -11.17 -24.52 -2.45
C SER A 79 -11.75 -23.11 -2.65
N ALA A 80 -13.09 -23.02 -2.74
CA ALA A 80 -13.80 -21.75 -2.75
C ALA A 80 -13.53 -20.93 -1.48
N HIS A 81 -13.32 -21.59 -0.35
CA HIS A 81 -12.98 -20.96 0.93
C HIS A 81 -11.62 -20.26 0.86
N GLU A 82 -10.60 -20.89 0.29
CA GLU A 82 -9.28 -20.27 0.09
C GLU A 82 -9.35 -19.09 -0.91
N ALA A 83 -10.13 -19.26 -1.99
CA ALA A 83 -10.38 -18.19 -2.97
C ALA A 83 -11.10 -16.99 -2.31
N SER A 84 -12.11 -17.24 -1.46
CA SER A 84 -12.85 -16.17 -0.77
C SER A 84 -11.96 -15.35 0.16
N HIS A 85 -10.97 -15.96 0.82
CA HIS A 85 -9.99 -15.21 1.62
C HIS A 85 -9.15 -14.25 0.78
N SER A 86 -8.76 -14.64 -0.43
CA SER A 86 -8.04 -13.74 -1.34
C SER A 86 -8.94 -12.57 -1.81
N ILE A 87 -10.21 -12.84 -2.09
CA ILE A 87 -11.19 -11.79 -2.45
C ILE A 87 -11.40 -10.82 -1.29
N VAL A 88 -11.62 -11.31 -0.07
CA VAL A 88 -11.78 -10.45 1.13
C VAL A 88 -10.53 -9.61 1.39
N ALA A 89 -9.33 -10.20 1.25
CA ALA A 89 -8.09 -9.42 1.34
C ALA A 89 -8.08 -8.29 0.31
N GLY A 90 -8.52 -8.55 -0.92
CA GLY A 90 -8.62 -7.55 -1.98
C GLY A 90 -9.66 -6.46 -1.71
N MET A 91 -10.82 -6.82 -1.15
CA MET A 91 -11.81 -5.83 -0.71
C MET A 91 -11.22 -4.85 0.30
N LEU A 92 -10.39 -5.33 1.23
CA LEU A 92 -9.74 -4.48 2.23
C LEU A 92 -8.60 -3.66 1.65
N LEU A 93 -7.69 -4.29 0.88
CA LEU A 93 -6.45 -3.67 0.39
C LEU A 93 -6.65 -2.76 -0.82
N HIS A 94 -7.56 -3.11 -1.71
CA HIS A 94 -7.80 -2.35 -2.94
C HIS A 94 -9.12 -1.58 -2.88
N GLY A 95 -10.20 -2.21 -2.43
CA GLY A 95 -11.51 -1.57 -2.32
C GLY A 95 -11.55 -0.55 -1.19
N GLY A 96 -11.43 -1.01 0.05
CA GLY A 96 -11.56 -0.15 1.23
C GLY A 96 -10.45 0.88 1.36
N TYR A 97 -9.21 0.48 1.13
CA TYR A 97 -8.07 1.41 1.25
C TYR A 97 -8.00 2.40 0.08
N LEU A 98 -7.74 1.92 -1.14
CA LEU A 98 -7.57 2.84 -2.27
C LEU A 98 -8.86 3.61 -2.55
N GLY A 99 -10.00 2.92 -2.56
CA GLY A 99 -11.30 3.56 -2.75
C GLY A 99 -11.58 4.64 -1.70
N GLY A 100 -11.33 4.34 -0.42
CA GLY A 100 -11.57 5.29 0.67
C GLY A 100 -10.64 6.51 0.62
N VAL A 101 -9.33 6.32 0.33
CA VAL A 101 -8.39 7.44 0.18
C VAL A 101 -8.79 8.34 -1.00
N TRP A 102 -9.09 7.76 -2.15
CA TRP A 102 -9.47 8.51 -3.34
C TRP A 102 -10.81 9.22 -3.16
N CYS A 103 -11.78 8.57 -2.52
CA CYS A 103 -13.06 9.17 -2.14
C CYS A 103 -12.87 10.39 -1.23
N ALA A 104 -12.04 10.27 -0.19
CA ALA A 104 -11.78 11.36 0.74
C ALA A 104 -11.16 12.58 0.04
N VAL A 105 -10.18 12.35 -0.84
CA VAL A 105 -9.52 13.43 -1.61
C VAL A 105 -10.49 14.04 -2.61
N ALA A 106 -11.31 13.26 -3.31
CA ALA A 106 -12.33 13.75 -4.23
C ALA A 106 -13.41 14.60 -3.51
N GLN A 107 -13.69 14.30 -2.24
CA GLN A 107 -14.59 15.09 -1.38
C GLN A 107 -13.92 16.32 -0.75
N GLY A 108 -12.73 16.71 -1.21
CA GLY A 108 -12.04 17.94 -0.79
C GLY A 108 -11.06 17.79 0.35
N LEU A 109 -10.76 16.56 0.82
CA LEU A 109 -9.67 16.38 1.78
C LEU A 109 -8.33 16.74 1.14
N PRO A 110 -7.60 17.74 1.68
CA PRO A 110 -6.27 18.07 1.15
C PRO A 110 -5.36 16.85 1.13
N ALA A 111 -4.68 16.61 -0.01
CA ALA A 111 -3.83 15.43 -0.20
C ALA A 111 -2.72 15.30 0.86
N GLY A 112 -2.22 16.44 1.39
CA GLY A 112 -1.26 16.45 2.50
C GLY A 112 -1.84 15.86 3.79
N ILE A 113 -3.10 16.19 4.12
CA ILE A 113 -3.79 15.65 5.31
C ILE A 113 -4.13 14.18 5.09
N ALA A 114 -4.61 13.81 3.90
CA ALA A 114 -4.86 12.41 3.54
C ALA A 114 -3.59 11.56 3.68
N GLY A 115 -2.46 12.04 3.17
CA GLY A 115 -1.16 11.40 3.31
C GLY A 115 -0.69 11.27 4.76
N LEU A 116 -0.91 12.30 5.59
CA LEU A 116 -0.55 12.27 7.01
C LEU A 116 -1.36 11.23 7.78
N ILE A 117 -2.68 11.16 7.55
CA ILE A 117 -3.54 10.13 8.18
C ILE A 117 -3.09 8.73 7.75
N THR A 118 -2.84 8.52 6.46
CA THR A 118 -2.38 7.24 5.92
C THR A 118 -0.99 6.86 6.44
N ALA A 119 -0.13 7.85 6.68
CA ALA A 119 1.18 7.63 7.29
C ALA A 119 1.11 7.11 8.75
N GLY A 120 -0.05 7.17 9.39
CA GLY A 120 -0.32 6.48 10.65
C GLY A 120 -0.43 4.95 10.55
N GLN A 121 -0.51 4.37 9.34
CA GLN A 121 -0.62 2.91 9.13
C GLN A 121 0.45 2.09 9.86
N PRO A 122 1.75 2.39 9.80
CA PRO A 122 2.75 1.62 10.53
C PRO A 122 2.57 1.66 12.06
N LEU A 123 2.07 2.78 12.59
CA LEU A 123 1.75 2.88 14.02
C LEU A 123 0.57 1.97 14.38
N LEU A 124 -0.50 1.98 13.58
CA LEU A 124 -1.63 1.05 13.75
C LEU A 124 -1.17 -0.40 13.62
N THR A 125 -0.32 -0.70 12.64
CA THR A 125 0.27 -2.02 12.46
C THR A 125 1.08 -2.45 13.68
N ALA A 126 1.89 -1.54 14.24
CA ALA A 126 2.70 -1.77 15.45
C ALA A 126 1.84 -2.11 16.67
N ILE A 127 0.78 -1.35 16.89
CA ILE A 127 -0.17 -1.56 18.01
C ILE A 127 -0.91 -2.90 17.87
N LEU A 128 -1.33 -3.23 16.66
CA LEU A 128 -2.14 -4.42 16.38
C LEU A 128 -1.31 -5.70 16.18
N ALA A 129 0.01 -5.59 15.94
CA ALA A 129 0.86 -6.75 15.69
C ALA A 129 0.91 -7.73 16.87
N ALA A 130 0.97 -7.22 18.11
CA ALA A 130 1.01 -8.05 19.32
C ALA A 130 -0.29 -8.85 19.52
N PRO A 131 -1.50 -8.24 19.54
CA PRO A 131 -2.75 -8.98 19.76
C PRO A 131 -3.14 -9.87 18.58
N LEU A 132 -2.80 -9.51 17.33
CA LEU A 132 -3.24 -10.24 16.14
C LEU A 132 -2.26 -11.31 15.67
N LEU A 133 -0.96 -11.12 15.85
CA LEU A 133 0.09 -12.02 15.36
C LEU A 133 1.03 -12.52 16.44
N GLY A 134 0.93 -12.02 17.68
CA GLY A 134 1.89 -12.33 18.75
C GLY A 134 3.26 -11.69 18.57
N GLU A 135 3.43 -10.79 17.60
CA GLU A 135 4.70 -10.08 17.35
C GLU A 135 4.90 -8.99 18.43
N ARG A 136 6.06 -9.00 19.08
CA ARG A 136 6.45 -7.95 20.05
C ARG A 136 7.52 -7.06 19.41
N LEU A 137 7.26 -5.76 19.43
CA LEU A 137 8.21 -4.78 18.93
C LEU A 137 9.25 -4.45 19.99
N SER A 138 10.51 -4.38 19.55
CA SER A 138 11.62 -3.90 20.37
C SER A 138 11.51 -2.38 20.59
N ARG A 139 12.20 -1.88 21.62
CA ARG A 139 12.31 -0.42 21.86
C ARG A 139 12.89 0.33 20.67
N ARG A 140 13.82 -0.30 19.95
CA ARG A 140 14.43 0.25 18.73
C ARG A 140 13.40 0.39 17.60
N GLN A 141 12.54 -0.61 17.42
CA GLN A 141 11.46 -0.55 16.43
C GLN A 141 10.45 0.54 16.76
N TRP A 142 10.07 0.70 18.02
CA TRP A 142 9.23 1.80 18.48
C TRP A 142 9.87 3.17 18.21
N ALA A 143 11.15 3.34 18.56
CA ALA A 143 11.90 4.57 18.27
C ALA A 143 11.95 4.84 16.75
N GLY A 144 12.11 3.80 15.92
CA GLY A 144 12.09 3.91 14.47
C GLY A 144 10.72 4.36 13.92
N ILE A 145 9.63 3.78 14.42
CA ILE A 145 8.26 4.12 14.01
C ILE A 145 7.93 5.57 14.37
N THR A 146 8.25 5.99 15.60
CA THR A 146 8.00 7.37 16.04
C THR A 146 8.87 8.38 15.31
N SER A 147 10.15 8.10 15.10
CA SER A 147 11.03 8.95 14.28
C SER A 147 10.54 9.05 12.82
N GLY A 148 10.13 7.91 12.23
CA GLY A 148 9.57 7.89 10.88
C GLY A 148 8.33 8.78 10.76
N LEU A 149 7.41 8.71 11.73
CA LEU A 149 6.21 9.55 11.76
C LEU A 149 6.56 11.04 11.89
N VAL A 150 7.51 11.41 12.76
CA VAL A 150 8.00 12.78 12.90
C VAL A 150 8.58 13.27 11.56
N GLY A 151 9.42 12.45 10.91
CA GLY A 151 9.98 12.78 9.60
C GLY A 151 8.90 13.02 8.53
N ILE A 152 7.83 12.22 8.50
CA ILE A 152 6.69 12.41 7.58
C ILE A 152 5.97 13.73 7.87
N VAL A 153 5.74 14.07 9.14
CA VAL A 153 5.14 15.37 9.50
C VAL A 153 5.99 16.52 8.95
N LEU A 154 7.31 16.45 9.06
CA LEU A 154 8.23 17.46 8.51
C LEU A 154 8.17 17.52 6.97
N VAL A 155 8.08 16.38 6.28
CA VAL A 155 7.95 16.34 4.80
C VAL A 155 6.63 16.95 4.35
N LEU A 156 5.56 16.72 5.06
CA LEU A 156 4.22 17.20 4.69
C LEU A 156 3.93 18.63 5.21
N ALA A 157 4.66 19.11 6.22
CA ALA A 157 4.42 20.40 6.88
C ALA A 157 4.30 21.57 5.88
N PRO A 158 5.16 21.74 4.86
CA PRO A 158 5.00 22.83 3.88
C PRO A 158 3.72 22.74 3.04
N ARG A 159 3.18 21.53 2.85
CA ARG A 159 1.91 21.31 2.14
C ARG A 159 0.68 21.54 3.03
N LEU A 160 0.88 21.58 4.34
CA LEU A 160 -0.15 21.91 5.34
C LEU A 160 -0.21 23.41 5.61
N THR A 161 0.86 24.16 5.28
CA THR A 161 0.84 25.63 5.34
C THR A 161 -0.13 26.18 4.30
N GLY A 162 -1.13 26.94 4.74
CA GLY A 162 -2.19 27.45 3.86
C GLY A 162 -3.48 26.61 3.86
N VAL A 163 -3.51 25.48 4.56
CA VAL A 163 -4.77 24.79 4.84
C VAL A 163 -5.56 25.62 5.86
N ASP A 164 -6.76 26.04 5.46
CA ASP A 164 -7.65 26.76 6.37
C ASP A 164 -8.16 25.80 7.46
N MET A 165 -7.61 25.97 8.67
CA MET A 165 -7.98 25.13 9.82
C MET A 165 -9.44 25.35 10.24
N THR A 166 -10.05 26.48 9.88
CA THR A 166 -11.48 26.75 10.17
C THR A 166 -12.39 25.94 9.24
N ALA A 167 -11.91 25.61 8.04
CA ALA A 167 -12.63 24.78 7.08
C ALA A 167 -12.52 23.26 7.36
N LEU A 168 -11.72 22.82 8.34
CA LEU A 168 -11.57 21.39 8.66
C LEU A 168 -12.88 20.73 9.09
N GLY A 169 -13.84 21.49 9.65
CA GLY A 169 -15.18 20.98 9.93
C GLY A 169 -15.91 20.46 8.69
N ALA A 170 -15.72 21.13 7.54
CA ALA A 170 -16.32 20.73 6.27
C ALA A 170 -15.72 19.43 5.70
N VAL A 171 -14.48 19.08 6.07
CA VAL A 171 -13.79 17.86 5.63
C VAL A 171 -13.73 16.80 6.72
N ALA A 172 -14.48 16.93 7.79
CA ALA A 172 -14.48 15.95 8.89
C ALA A 172 -14.90 14.56 8.42
N LEU A 173 -15.95 14.45 7.60
CA LEU A 173 -16.38 13.17 7.03
C LEU A 173 -15.30 12.57 6.10
N PRO A 174 -14.73 13.28 5.11
CA PRO A 174 -13.57 12.82 4.37
C PRO A 174 -12.40 12.35 5.23
N MET A 175 -12.08 13.04 6.34
CA MET A 175 -11.04 12.59 7.27
C MET A 175 -11.37 11.26 7.92
N ILE A 176 -12.62 11.05 8.36
CA ILE A 176 -13.09 9.78 8.93
C ILE A 176 -13.00 8.66 7.87
N VAL A 177 -13.42 8.93 6.63
CA VAL A 177 -13.32 7.97 5.52
C VAL A 177 -11.86 7.58 5.26
N ASN A 178 -10.94 8.55 5.23
CA ASN A 178 -9.52 8.28 5.04
C ASN A 178 -8.90 7.52 6.21
N PHE A 179 -9.32 7.80 7.44
CA PHE A 179 -8.89 7.04 8.61
C PHE A 179 -9.41 5.59 8.56
N ALA A 180 -10.68 5.39 8.20
CA ALA A 180 -11.25 4.06 7.98
C ALA A 180 -10.52 3.30 6.85
N ALA A 181 -10.12 3.99 5.78
CA ALA A 181 -9.29 3.43 4.73
C ALA A 181 -7.92 2.97 5.26
N THR A 182 -7.31 3.75 6.15
CA THR A 182 -6.03 3.38 6.80
C THR A 182 -6.19 2.16 7.72
N ILE A 183 -7.30 2.04 8.43
CA ILE A 183 -7.65 0.83 9.19
C ILE A 183 -7.85 -0.34 8.22
N SER A 184 -8.53 -0.14 7.10
CA SER A 184 -8.79 -1.18 6.10
C SER A 184 -7.49 -1.79 5.56
N VAL A 185 -6.51 -0.97 5.15
CA VAL A 185 -5.22 -1.49 4.66
C VAL A 185 -4.44 -2.21 5.76
N THR A 186 -4.51 -1.71 7.00
CA THR A 186 -3.85 -2.35 8.14
C THR A 186 -4.45 -3.74 8.40
N LEU A 187 -5.78 -3.84 8.53
CA LEU A 187 -6.47 -5.11 8.71
C LEU A 187 -6.30 -6.05 7.52
N GLY A 188 -6.34 -5.50 6.29
CA GLY A 188 -6.11 -6.27 5.07
C GLY A 188 -4.73 -6.92 5.03
N THR A 189 -3.70 -6.21 5.49
CA THR A 189 -2.33 -6.73 5.58
C THR A 189 -2.23 -7.89 6.58
N PHE A 190 -2.83 -7.75 7.77
CA PHE A 190 -2.90 -8.84 8.75
C PHE A 190 -3.72 -10.03 8.24
N TYR A 191 -4.88 -9.74 7.65
CA TYR A 191 -5.75 -10.75 7.06
C TYR A 191 -5.04 -11.56 5.99
N GLN A 192 -4.36 -10.88 5.08
CA GLN A 192 -3.57 -11.51 4.04
C GLN A 192 -2.47 -12.41 4.60
N LYS A 193 -1.70 -11.94 5.59
CA LYS A 193 -0.65 -12.73 6.22
C LYS A 193 -1.20 -14.00 6.86
N ARG A 194 -2.38 -13.91 7.49
CA ARG A 194 -2.97 -15.02 8.25
C ARG A 194 -3.68 -16.03 7.36
N PHE A 195 -4.48 -15.56 6.39
CA PHE A 195 -5.43 -16.41 5.66
C PHE A 195 -5.03 -16.70 4.21
N VAL A 196 -4.06 -15.96 3.66
CA VAL A 196 -3.60 -16.13 2.26
C VAL A 196 -2.09 -16.43 2.15
N PRO A 197 -1.46 -17.16 3.09
CA PRO A 197 0.00 -17.29 3.11
C PRO A 197 0.55 -18.22 2.03
N ARG A 198 -0.25 -19.16 1.52
CA ARG A 198 0.16 -20.25 0.62
C ARG A 198 -0.42 -20.17 -0.78
N THR A 199 -1.39 -19.31 -1.02
CA THR A 199 -1.99 -19.13 -2.36
C THR A 199 -0.92 -18.68 -3.36
N ASP A 200 -0.94 -19.21 -4.58
CA ASP A 200 -0.04 -18.75 -5.65
C ASP A 200 -0.17 -17.23 -5.83
N LEU A 201 0.96 -16.54 -6.04
CA LEU A 201 0.97 -15.08 -6.09
C LEU A 201 0.11 -14.54 -7.24
N ARG A 202 0.10 -15.22 -8.38
CA ARG A 202 -0.62 -14.79 -9.59
C ARG A 202 -2.13 -14.90 -9.41
N THR A 203 -2.59 -16.09 -9.01
CA THR A 203 -4.02 -16.37 -8.81
C THR A 203 -4.56 -15.65 -7.58
N GLY A 204 -3.79 -15.59 -6.49
CA GLY A 204 -4.15 -14.85 -5.29
C GLY A 204 -4.29 -13.35 -5.54
N THR A 205 -3.34 -12.74 -6.28
CA THR A 205 -3.41 -11.32 -6.65
C THR A 205 -4.58 -11.06 -7.60
N CYS A 206 -4.85 -11.95 -8.57
CA CYS A 206 -6.01 -11.84 -9.46
C CYS A 206 -7.31 -11.78 -8.64
N LEU A 207 -7.50 -12.70 -7.69
CA LEU A 207 -8.67 -12.72 -6.82
C LEU A 207 -8.76 -11.48 -5.90
N GLN A 208 -7.63 -10.92 -5.47
CA GLN A 208 -7.62 -9.67 -4.74
C GLN A 208 -8.10 -8.50 -5.59
N PHE A 209 -7.69 -8.42 -6.86
CA PHE A 209 -8.22 -7.39 -7.76
C PHE A 209 -9.71 -7.59 -8.07
N VAL A 210 -10.19 -8.83 -8.13
CA VAL A 210 -11.65 -9.12 -8.19
C VAL A 210 -12.35 -8.56 -6.94
N GLY A 211 -11.78 -8.78 -5.75
CA GLY A 211 -12.30 -8.20 -4.50
C GLY A 211 -12.29 -6.68 -4.50
N GLY A 212 -11.21 -6.06 -4.96
CA GLY A 212 -11.12 -4.61 -5.13
C GLY A 212 -12.17 -4.06 -6.09
N LEU A 213 -12.31 -4.68 -7.27
CA LEU A 213 -13.29 -4.31 -8.28
C LEU A 213 -14.73 -4.42 -7.76
N ALA A 214 -15.04 -5.47 -6.98
CA ALA A 214 -16.35 -5.67 -6.38
C ALA A 214 -16.75 -4.53 -5.41
N VAL A 215 -15.79 -3.75 -4.91
CA VAL A 215 -16.05 -2.58 -4.08
C VAL A 215 -16.07 -1.30 -4.92
N VAL A 216 -15.04 -1.07 -5.75
CA VAL A 216 -14.89 0.23 -6.44
C VAL A 216 -15.83 0.40 -7.63
N ALA A 217 -16.18 -0.68 -8.35
CA ALA A 217 -17.07 -0.56 -9.50
C ALA A 217 -18.52 -0.18 -9.13
N PRO A 218 -19.16 -0.78 -8.11
CA PRO A 218 -20.46 -0.28 -7.64
C PRO A 218 -20.41 1.17 -7.18
N LEU A 219 -19.33 1.59 -6.50
CA LEU A 219 -19.15 2.98 -6.08
C LEU A 219 -19.04 3.92 -7.29
N ALA A 220 -18.27 3.56 -8.32
CA ALA A 220 -18.20 4.34 -9.56
C ALA A 220 -19.58 4.51 -10.19
N LEU A 221 -20.35 3.41 -10.35
CA LEU A 221 -21.67 3.42 -10.94
C LEU A 221 -22.70 4.25 -10.15
N LEU A 222 -22.56 4.33 -8.83
CA LEU A 222 -23.51 5.00 -7.93
C LEU A 222 -23.15 6.46 -7.67
N THR A 223 -21.89 6.86 -7.79
CA THR A 223 -21.42 8.17 -7.29
C THR A 223 -20.70 9.03 -8.32
N GLU A 224 -20.33 8.48 -9.49
CA GLU A 224 -19.55 9.18 -10.50
C GLU A 224 -20.26 9.31 -11.84
N SER A 225 -19.78 10.23 -12.67
CA SER A 225 -20.22 10.40 -14.05
C SER A 225 -19.63 9.37 -15.02
N LEU A 226 -18.73 8.52 -14.52
CA LEU A 226 -17.96 7.53 -15.29
C LEU A 226 -17.05 8.18 -16.34
N ARG A 227 -16.56 9.40 -16.06
CA ARG A 227 -15.66 10.10 -16.98
C ARG A 227 -14.32 9.37 -17.07
N PHE A 228 -13.92 9.09 -18.31
CA PHE A 228 -12.66 8.44 -18.62
C PHE A 228 -12.21 8.87 -20.02
N ASP A 229 -11.51 10.00 -20.11
CA ASP A 229 -11.07 10.61 -21.35
C ASP A 229 -9.79 9.94 -21.83
N LEU A 230 -9.80 9.29 -22.99
CA LEU A 230 -8.70 8.50 -23.52
C LEU A 230 -7.55 9.38 -24.04
N THR A 231 -6.91 10.13 -23.12
CA THR A 231 -5.71 10.90 -23.41
C THR A 231 -4.46 10.01 -23.35
N ALA A 232 -3.38 10.42 -24.03
CA ALA A 232 -2.09 9.72 -23.95
C ALA A 232 -1.57 9.69 -22.50
N SER A 233 -1.80 10.77 -21.72
CA SER A 233 -1.46 10.87 -20.31
C SER A 233 -2.18 9.82 -19.47
N LEU A 234 -3.51 9.71 -19.62
CA LEU A 234 -4.32 8.75 -18.89
C LEU A 234 -3.95 7.30 -19.24
N LEU A 235 -3.72 7.02 -20.54
CA LEU A 235 -3.30 5.67 -20.97
C LEU A 235 -1.93 5.29 -20.43
N ALA A 236 -0.96 6.22 -20.41
CA ALA A 236 0.35 6.00 -19.80
C ALA A 236 0.23 5.78 -18.28
N ALA A 237 -0.58 6.60 -17.59
CA ALA A 237 -0.87 6.45 -16.17
C ALA A 237 -1.53 5.09 -15.85
N LEU A 238 -2.48 4.66 -16.68
CA LEU A 238 -3.13 3.35 -16.55
C LEU A 238 -2.12 2.21 -16.76
N ALA A 239 -1.35 2.25 -17.85
CA ALA A 239 -0.35 1.23 -18.15
C ALA A 239 0.68 1.11 -17.01
N TRP A 240 1.19 2.23 -16.51
CA TRP A 240 2.10 2.25 -15.36
C TRP A 240 1.44 1.66 -14.10
N SER A 241 0.21 2.08 -13.80
CA SER A 241 -0.50 1.58 -12.61
C SER A 241 -0.80 0.08 -12.67
N VAL A 242 -1.06 -0.46 -13.85
CA VAL A 242 -1.29 -1.91 -14.05
C VAL A 242 0.02 -2.68 -13.99
N LEU A 243 0.99 -2.35 -14.86
CA LEU A 243 2.18 -3.16 -15.05
C LEU A 243 3.20 -2.97 -13.92
N VAL A 244 3.41 -1.74 -13.46
CA VAL A 244 4.43 -1.43 -12.49
C VAL A 244 3.89 -1.52 -11.07
N ILE A 245 2.80 -0.83 -10.76
CA ILE A 245 2.27 -0.79 -9.39
C ILE A 245 1.51 -2.07 -9.06
N SER A 246 0.55 -2.48 -9.91
CA SER A 246 -0.32 -3.62 -9.59
C SER A 246 0.35 -4.98 -9.80
N LEU A 247 1.29 -5.11 -10.72
CA LEU A 247 2.00 -6.38 -10.92
C LEU A 247 3.34 -6.40 -10.19
N ALA A 248 4.26 -5.49 -10.51
CA ALA A 248 5.62 -5.55 -9.97
C ALA A 248 5.67 -5.16 -8.49
N ALA A 249 5.10 -4.01 -8.07
CA ALA A 249 5.19 -3.57 -6.68
C ALA A 249 4.40 -4.49 -5.73
N ILE A 250 3.19 -4.94 -6.13
CA ILE A 250 2.41 -5.87 -5.31
C ILE A 250 3.11 -7.23 -5.22
N ALA A 251 3.70 -7.74 -6.30
CA ALA A 251 4.48 -8.98 -6.24
C ALA A 251 5.65 -8.87 -5.25
N LEU A 252 6.38 -7.74 -5.26
CA LEU A 252 7.44 -7.47 -4.28
C LEU A 252 6.89 -7.39 -2.85
N LEU A 253 5.78 -6.69 -2.63
CA LEU A 253 5.11 -6.61 -1.33
C LEU A 253 4.75 -8.00 -0.81
N LEU A 254 4.10 -8.82 -1.62
CA LEU A 254 3.67 -10.16 -1.25
C LEU A 254 4.86 -11.08 -0.96
N LEU A 255 5.94 -10.98 -1.74
CA LEU A 255 7.19 -11.71 -1.47
C LEU A 255 7.80 -11.30 -0.13
N MET A 256 7.79 -10.00 0.20
CA MET A 256 8.30 -9.51 1.49
C MET A 256 7.41 -9.96 2.65
N LEU A 257 6.07 -9.87 2.51
CA LEU A 257 5.12 -10.34 3.54
C LEU A 257 5.27 -11.84 3.83
N ARG A 258 5.55 -12.65 2.82
CA ARG A 258 5.80 -14.09 2.99
C ARG A 258 7.12 -14.40 3.72
N ARG A 259 8.10 -13.51 3.63
CA ARG A 259 9.46 -13.71 4.17
C ARG A 259 9.75 -12.93 5.44
N GLY A 260 8.96 -11.91 5.71
CA GLY A 260 9.23 -10.95 6.77
C GLY A 260 8.12 -10.78 7.81
N GLU A 261 8.40 -9.94 8.77
CA GLU A 261 7.45 -9.45 9.77
C GLU A 261 6.59 -8.33 9.18
N VAL A 262 5.28 -8.32 9.44
CA VAL A 262 4.35 -7.31 8.92
C VAL A 262 4.77 -5.90 9.34
N SER A 263 5.17 -5.71 10.61
CA SER A 263 5.60 -4.42 11.13
C SER A 263 6.85 -3.88 10.42
N ARG A 264 7.77 -4.77 10.03
CA ARG A 264 8.97 -4.40 9.29
C ARG A 264 8.64 -3.94 7.87
N VAL A 265 7.76 -4.66 7.18
CA VAL A 265 7.28 -4.29 5.85
C VAL A 265 6.51 -2.96 5.92
N ALA A 266 5.63 -2.81 6.91
CA ALA A 266 4.87 -1.58 7.10
C ALA A 266 5.77 -0.34 7.32
N ALA A 267 6.92 -0.49 8.01
CA ALA A 267 7.86 0.60 8.20
C ALA A 267 8.42 1.17 6.88
N LEU A 268 8.52 0.34 5.81
CA LEU A 268 8.97 0.79 4.49
C LEU A 268 7.99 1.78 3.85
N ILE A 269 6.71 1.73 4.22
CA ILE A 269 5.68 2.65 3.72
C ILE A 269 5.97 4.10 4.17
N TYR A 270 6.70 4.29 5.26
CA TYR A 270 7.17 5.61 5.66
C TYR A 270 8.11 6.27 4.65
N LEU A 271 8.78 5.50 3.78
CA LEU A 271 9.58 6.06 2.69
C LEU A 271 8.73 6.62 1.56
N VAL A 272 7.44 6.25 1.48
CA VAL A 272 6.57 6.67 0.38
C VAL A 272 6.44 8.20 0.27
N PRO A 273 6.08 8.98 1.33
CA PRO A 273 5.99 10.43 1.21
C PRO A 273 7.31 11.13 0.82
N PRO A 274 8.48 10.80 1.41
CA PRO A 274 9.76 11.31 0.95
C PRO A 274 10.04 10.99 -0.51
N LEU A 275 9.81 9.75 -0.94
CA LEU A 275 10.07 9.33 -2.32
C LEU A 275 9.10 10.01 -3.29
N THR A 276 7.81 10.12 -2.94
CA THR A 276 6.85 10.89 -3.75
C THR A 276 7.27 12.37 -3.88
N ALA A 277 7.80 12.98 -2.81
CA ALA A 277 8.30 14.35 -2.88
C ALA A 277 9.52 14.47 -3.82
N LEU A 278 10.42 13.51 -3.76
CA LEU A 278 11.58 13.43 -4.66
C LEU A 278 11.15 13.19 -6.11
N GLU A 279 10.21 12.29 -6.36
CA GLU A 279 9.64 12.03 -7.69
C GLU A 279 8.95 13.28 -8.24
N ALA A 280 8.19 14.01 -7.42
CA ALA A 280 7.53 15.25 -7.80
C ALA A 280 8.55 16.38 -8.13
N PHE A 281 9.65 16.45 -7.38
CA PHE A 281 10.76 17.36 -7.70
C PHE A 281 11.36 17.04 -9.07
N ILE A 282 11.64 15.76 -9.34
CA ILE A 282 12.30 15.34 -10.59
C ILE A 282 11.34 15.48 -11.79
N LEU A 283 10.08 15.08 -11.66
CA LEU A 283 9.14 14.96 -12.78
C LEU A 283 8.36 16.24 -13.05
N PHE A 284 8.10 17.05 -12.02
CA PHE A 284 7.28 18.27 -12.14
C PHE A 284 8.05 19.55 -11.82
N GLY A 285 9.34 19.47 -11.46
CA GLY A 285 10.12 20.63 -11.06
C GLY A 285 9.65 21.29 -9.77
N GLU A 286 8.92 20.56 -8.91
CA GLU A 286 8.46 21.07 -7.61
C GLU A 286 9.68 21.32 -6.70
N SER A 287 9.78 22.50 -6.08
CA SER A 287 10.88 22.81 -5.18
C SER A 287 10.80 21.99 -3.88
N LEU A 288 11.94 21.53 -3.41
CA LEU A 288 12.06 20.91 -2.09
C LEU A 288 12.53 21.95 -1.07
N SER A 289 11.76 22.16 -0.01
CA SER A 289 12.19 23.02 1.09
C SER A 289 13.24 22.32 1.97
N ALA A 290 14.06 23.11 2.68
CA ALA A 290 15.00 22.56 3.65
C ALA A 290 14.33 21.68 4.70
N LEU A 291 13.11 22.05 5.14
CA LEU A 291 12.31 21.28 6.10
C LEU A 291 11.95 19.90 5.55
N GLN A 292 11.58 19.82 4.27
CA GLN A 292 11.29 18.53 3.59
C GLN A 292 12.53 17.65 3.52
N VAL A 293 13.68 18.22 3.17
CA VAL A 293 14.95 17.46 3.11
C VAL A 293 15.33 16.89 4.50
N VAL A 294 15.20 17.70 5.56
CA VAL A 294 15.40 17.23 6.94
C VAL A 294 14.40 16.12 7.29
N GLY A 295 13.12 16.31 6.95
CA GLY A 295 12.08 15.30 7.16
C GLY A 295 12.37 13.99 6.45
N MET A 296 12.86 14.03 5.20
CA MET A 296 13.27 12.84 4.44
C MET A 296 14.41 12.09 5.15
N ALA A 297 15.42 12.79 5.64
CA ALA A 297 16.54 12.20 6.38
C ALA A 297 16.07 11.55 7.70
N VAL A 298 15.20 12.22 8.45
CA VAL A 298 14.61 11.69 9.72
C VAL A 298 13.75 10.45 9.41
N THR A 299 12.96 10.47 8.35
CA THR A 299 12.15 9.32 7.93
C THR A 299 13.04 8.13 7.57
N ALA A 300 14.08 8.35 6.77
CA ALA A 300 15.02 7.30 6.37
C ALA A 300 15.72 6.66 7.60
N LEU A 301 16.14 7.48 8.57
CA LEU A 301 16.69 7.01 9.85
C LEU A 301 15.66 6.19 10.63
N GLY A 302 14.42 6.65 10.71
CA GLY A 302 13.32 5.95 11.37
C GLY A 302 13.08 4.56 10.76
N VAL A 303 13.01 4.48 9.44
CA VAL A 303 12.86 3.20 8.71
C VAL A 303 14.06 2.29 8.96
N TRP A 304 15.28 2.82 8.94
CA TRP A 304 16.49 2.05 9.23
C TRP A 304 16.44 1.47 10.66
N LEU A 305 16.07 2.26 11.65
CA LEU A 305 15.91 1.78 13.03
C LEU A 305 14.83 0.71 13.16
N ALA A 306 13.69 0.88 12.47
CA ALA A 306 12.56 -0.05 12.55
C ALA A 306 12.84 -1.38 11.83
N THR A 307 13.65 -1.39 10.76
CA THR A 307 13.88 -2.56 9.92
C THR A 307 15.12 -3.38 10.29
N HIS A 308 16.11 -2.78 10.92
CA HIS A 308 17.32 -3.51 11.36
C HIS A 308 17.07 -4.32 12.63
N ARG A 309 17.35 -5.61 12.53
CA ARG A 309 17.42 -6.47 13.73
C ARG A 309 18.67 -6.07 14.54
N GLY A 310 18.50 -5.75 15.81
CA GLY A 310 19.60 -5.66 16.76
C GLY A 310 20.11 -7.06 17.09
#